data_4e987ffcb2f9730813e7cd916c8844dc
#
_entry.id   4e987ffcb2f9730813e7cd916c8844dc
#
_cell.length_a   1.000
_cell.length_b   1.000
_cell.length_c   1.000
_cell.angle_alpha   90.00
_cell.angle_beta   90.00
_cell.angle_gamma   90.00
#
_symmetry.space_group_name_H-M   'P 1'
#
loop_
_entity.id
_entity.type
_entity.pdbx_description
1 polymer ?
#
loop_
_entity_poly.entity_id
_entity_poly.type
_entity_poly.pdbx_seq_one_letter_code
_entity_poly.pdbx_strand_id
1 'polypeptide(L)'
;FTLTSVNRNKNLDWVLKAAENNPQAQFAAAGRKLDSAVDFSQYPNVTYVADVSDCEIKALMQEAKAFIFPSFYEGFGIPPLEAMSVGTPVIVSHAASLPEIFGTAAHYIEPDNPRVDIEKLLAQPVSEKEPVLARYSWEKSAEQLLSLLKEN
;
A
#
# COMPACT_ATOMS: atom_id res chain seq x y z
N PHE A 1 6.63 -0.14 -4.86
CA PHE A 1 7.04 -0.28 -3.45
C PHE A 1 5.90 -0.86 -2.61
N THR A 2 6.21 -1.64 -1.60
CA THR A 2 5.24 -2.15 -0.61
C THR A 2 5.84 -2.16 0.79
N LEU A 3 5.00 -1.97 1.80
CA LEU A 3 5.31 -2.27 3.19
C LEU A 3 4.73 -3.62 3.56
N THR A 4 5.56 -4.50 4.11
CA THR A 4 5.16 -5.86 4.44
C THR A 4 5.64 -6.27 5.83
N SER A 5 5.10 -7.36 6.32
CA SER A 5 5.49 -8.00 7.57
C SER A 5 5.29 -9.51 7.44
N VAL A 6 5.73 -10.28 8.42
CA VAL A 6 5.50 -11.73 8.51
C VAL A 6 4.00 -12.09 8.54
N ASN A 7 3.15 -11.10 8.79
CA ASN A 7 1.70 -11.32 8.85
C ASN A 7 1.17 -11.67 7.45
N ARG A 8 0.59 -12.87 7.34
CA ARG A 8 -0.04 -13.38 6.11
C ARG A 8 -1.07 -12.39 5.52
N ASN A 9 -1.69 -11.57 6.35
CA ASN A 9 -2.66 -10.58 5.93
C ASN A 9 -2.06 -9.52 4.98
N LYS A 10 -0.76 -9.21 5.12
CA LYS A 10 -0.05 -8.25 4.24
C LYS A 10 0.26 -8.81 2.84
N ASN A 11 0.05 -10.11 2.63
CA ASN A 11 0.04 -10.77 1.35
C ASN A 11 1.31 -10.55 0.51
N LEU A 12 2.49 -10.74 1.13
CA LEU A 12 3.78 -10.66 0.44
C LEU A 12 3.83 -11.62 -0.76
N ASP A 13 3.21 -12.80 -0.65
CA ASP A 13 3.12 -13.77 -1.75
C ASP A 13 2.52 -13.18 -3.03
N TRP A 14 1.54 -12.31 -2.88
CA TRP A 14 0.96 -11.60 -4.03
C TRP A 14 2.02 -10.72 -4.72
N VAL A 15 2.82 -10.00 -3.93
CA VAL A 15 3.87 -9.11 -4.47
C VAL A 15 4.93 -9.91 -5.22
N LEU A 16 5.38 -11.03 -4.66
CA LEU A 16 6.38 -11.91 -5.27
C LEU A 16 5.88 -12.49 -6.60
N LYS A 17 4.64 -13.00 -6.63
CA LYS A 17 4.03 -13.52 -7.86
C LYS A 17 3.73 -12.42 -8.87
N ALA A 18 3.35 -11.23 -8.42
CA ALA A 18 3.20 -10.08 -9.32
C ALA A 18 4.54 -9.67 -9.94
N ALA A 19 5.65 -9.75 -9.19
CA ALA A 19 6.98 -9.49 -9.70
C ALA A 19 7.40 -10.50 -10.79
N GLU A 20 7.08 -11.78 -10.62
CA GLU A 20 7.29 -12.81 -11.67
C GLU A 20 6.50 -12.49 -12.95
N ASN A 21 5.27 -11.97 -12.81
CA ASN A 21 4.44 -11.61 -13.95
C ASN A 21 4.83 -10.27 -14.61
N ASN A 22 5.68 -9.48 -13.96
CA ASN A 22 6.15 -8.16 -14.43
C ASN A 22 7.69 -8.08 -14.37
N PRO A 23 8.43 -8.92 -15.14
CA PRO A 23 9.89 -9.02 -15.05
C PRO A 23 10.62 -7.72 -15.43
N GLN A 24 9.97 -6.83 -16.17
CA GLN A 24 10.50 -5.51 -16.56
C GLN A 24 10.42 -4.47 -15.41
N ALA A 25 9.58 -4.72 -14.40
CA ALA A 25 9.40 -3.80 -13.28
C ALA A 25 10.30 -4.19 -12.09
N GLN A 26 10.82 -3.19 -11.39
CA GLN A 26 11.54 -3.40 -10.14
C GLN A 26 10.61 -3.22 -8.96
N PHE A 27 10.62 -4.19 -8.07
CA PHE A 27 9.81 -4.19 -6.84
C PHE A 27 10.73 -3.96 -5.64
N ALA A 28 10.31 -3.09 -4.74
CA ALA A 28 10.94 -2.91 -3.44
C ALA A 28 9.92 -3.25 -2.35
N ALA A 29 10.29 -4.11 -1.44
CA ALA A 29 9.51 -4.43 -0.25
C ALA A 29 10.31 -4.05 0.99
N ALA A 30 9.67 -3.38 1.94
CA ALA A 30 10.30 -3.02 3.20
C ALA A 30 9.45 -3.44 4.40
N GLY A 31 10.11 -3.67 5.53
CA GLY A 31 9.42 -4.06 6.76
C GLY A 31 10.40 -4.53 7.83
N ARG A 32 9.85 -5.11 8.89
CA ARG A 32 10.67 -5.75 9.92
C ARG A 32 11.38 -6.97 9.33
N LYS A 33 12.54 -7.32 9.88
CA LYS A 33 13.28 -8.50 9.46
C LYS A 33 12.34 -9.72 9.38
N LEU A 34 12.20 -10.25 8.17
CA LEU A 34 11.45 -11.48 7.95
C LEU A 34 12.32 -12.64 8.46
N ASP A 35 11.79 -13.49 9.32
CA ASP A 35 12.42 -14.77 9.62
C ASP A 35 12.58 -15.52 8.30
N SER A 36 13.62 -16.32 8.16
CA SER A 36 14.19 -16.96 6.96
C SER A 36 13.24 -17.72 6.03
N ALA A 37 11.94 -17.46 6.08
CA ALA A 37 10.90 -18.18 5.34
C ALA A 37 10.80 -17.78 3.86
N VAL A 38 11.38 -16.64 3.44
CA VAL A 38 11.30 -16.17 2.05
C VAL A 38 12.70 -16.03 1.47
N ASP A 39 12.97 -16.81 0.43
CA ASP A 39 14.21 -16.72 -0.34
C ASP A 39 14.04 -15.72 -1.50
N PHE A 40 14.44 -14.48 -1.29
CA PHE A 40 14.36 -13.41 -2.29
C PHE A 40 15.31 -13.62 -3.48
N SER A 41 16.30 -14.51 -3.39
CA SER A 41 17.21 -14.80 -4.51
C SER A 41 16.48 -15.38 -5.73
N GLN A 42 15.29 -15.95 -5.53
CA GLN A 42 14.44 -16.49 -6.58
C GLN A 42 13.70 -15.38 -7.35
N TYR A 43 13.72 -14.14 -6.85
CA TYR A 43 12.99 -13.00 -7.42
C TYR A 43 13.97 -11.87 -7.78
N PRO A 44 14.66 -11.94 -8.93
CA PRO A 44 15.76 -11.04 -9.29
C PRO A 44 15.34 -9.57 -9.42
N ASN A 45 14.05 -9.31 -9.61
CA ASN A 45 13.50 -7.97 -9.68
C ASN A 45 12.80 -7.52 -8.37
N VAL A 46 13.04 -8.23 -7.25
CA VAL A 46 12.51 -7.85 -5.93
C VAL A 46 13.68 -7.57 -4.98
N THR A 47 13.70 -6.38 -4.42
CA THR A 47 14.63 -6.00 -3.35
C THR A 47 13.87 -5.91 -2.02
N TYR A 48 14.36 -6.62 -1.00
CA TYR A 48 13.85 -6.52 0.36
C TYR A 48 14.78 -5.70 1.25
N VAL A 49 14.24 -4.69 1.93
CA VAL A 49 14.98 -3.84 2.88
C VAL A 49 14.36 -4.01 4.27
N ALA A 50 15.16 -4.59 5.19
CA ALA A 50 14.73 -4.80 6.56
C ALA A 50 15.01 -3.58 7.45
N ASP A 51 14.19 -3.41 8.48
CA ASP A 51 14.41 -2.48 9.59
C ASP A 51 14.61 -1.01 9.15
N VAL A 52 13.84 -0.58 8.17
CA VAL A 52 13.82 0.79 7.65
C VAL A 52 13.14 1.75 8.64
N SER A 53 13.69 2.93 8.77
CA SER A 53 13.12 4.04 9.54
C SER A 53 11.93 4.69 8.81
N ASP A 54 11.08 5.44 9.53
CA ASP A 54 9.96 6.17 8.94
C ASP A 54 10.40 7.18 7.88
N CYS A 55 11.57 7.80 8.04
CA CYS A 55 12.15 8.70 7.04
C CYS A 55 12.52 7.96 5.75
N GLU A 56 13.09 6.76 5.85
CA GLU A 56 13.42 5.92 4.70
C GLU A 56 12.17 5.39 4.03
N ILE A 57 11.15 4.99 4.80
CA ILE A 57 9.84 4.59 4.26
C ILE A 57 9.23 5.72 3.43
N LYS A 58 9.25 6.94 3.97
CA LYS A 58 8.74 8.13 3.26
C LYS A 58 9.52 8.37 1.95
N ALA A 59 10.84 8.28 1.99
CA ALA A 59 11.68 8.43 0.80
C ALA A 59 11.37 7.34 -0.24
N LEU A 60 11.24 6.09 0.18
CA LEU A 60 10.87 4.97 -0.71
C LEU A 60 9.48 5.18 -1.33
N MET A 61 8.51 5.71 -0.57
CA MET A 61 7.20 6.06 -1.11
C MET A 61 7.33 7.16 -2.17
N GLN A 62 8.07 8.23 -1.91
CA GLN A 62 8.22 9.37 -2.81
C GLN A 62 8.88 9.00 -4.15
N GLU A 63 9.86 8.11 -4.11
CA GLU A 63 10.62 7.66 -5.29
C GLU A 63 9.92 6.50 -6.05
N ALA A 64 8.92 5.87 -5.45
CA ALA A 64 8.22 4.77 -6.07
C ALA A 64 7.26 5.24 -7.18
N LYS A 65 7.22 4.53 -8.30
CA LYS A 65 6.19 4.72 -9.34
C LYS A 65 4.78 4.44 -8.83
N ALA A 66 4.65 3.52 -7.87
CA ALA A 66 3.41 3.22 -7.17
C ALA A 66 3.68 2.54 -5.82
N PHE A 67 2.77 2.71 -4.89
CA PHE A 67 2.70 1.97 -3.64
C PHE A 67 1.68 0.84 -3.76
N ILE A 68 2.10 -0.41 -3.54
CA ILE A 68 1.24 -1.60 -3.67
C ILE A 68 0.87 -2.10 -2.28
N PHE A 69 -0.43 -2.29 -2.04
CA PHE A 69 -0.97 -2.72 -0.76
C PHE A 69 -2.01 -3.85 -0.97
N PRO A 70 -1.56 -5.10 -1.17
CA PRO A 70 -2.41 -6.22 -1.58
C PRO A 70 -3.03 -6.97 -0.39
N SER A 71 -3.20 -6.31 0.74
CA SER A 71 -3.69 -6.93 1.99
C SER A 71 -5.04 -7.59 1.80
N PHE A 72 -5.25 -8.75 2.42
CA PHE A 72 -6.55 -9.43 2.41
C PHE A 72 -7.60 -8.69 3.24
N TYR A 73 -7.18 -8.06 4.32
CA TYR A 73 -8.07 -7.34 5.21
C TYR A 73 -7.36 -6.17 5.89
N GLU A 74 -8.00 -5.00 5.89
CA GLU A 74 -7.53 -3.82 6.62
C GLU A 74 -8.71 -3.09 7.26
N GLY A 75 -8.47 -2.53 8.44
CA GLY A 75 -9.45 -1.69 9.11
C GLY A 75 -9.55 -0.30 8.47
N PHE A 76 -8.42 0.23 7.96
CA PHE A 76 -8.38 1.57 7.38
C PHE A 76 -7.44 1.70 6.17
N GLY A 77 -6.16 1.34 6.28
CA GLY A 77 -5.19 1.50 5.20
C GLY A 77 -4.37 2.79 5.33
N ILE A 78 -3.79 3.03 6.51
CA ILE A 78 -2.92 4.21 6.75
C ILE A 78 -1.73 4.25 5.77
N PRO A 79 -0.95 3.17 5.54
CA PRO A 79 0.21 3.26 4.66
C PRO A 79 -0.10 3.71 3.22
N PRO A 80 -1.15 3.25 2.54
CA PRO A 80 -1.47 3.79 1.23
C PRO A 80 -1.99 5.23 1.27
N LEU A 81 -2.61 5.72 2.36
CA LEU A 81 -2.91 7.14 2.51
C LEU A 81 -1.64 7.99 2.67
N GLU A 82 -0.65 7.50 3.40
CA GLU A 82 0.67 8.14 3.54
C GLU A 82 1.36 8.23 2.17
N ALA A 83 1.38 7.15 1.40
CA ALA A 83 1.92 7.14 0.04
C ALA A 83 1.18 8.12 -0.87
N MET A 84 -0.15 8.15 -0.82
CA MET A 84 -0.97 9.09 -1.57
C MET A 84 -0.68 10.54 -1.18
N SER A 85 -0.42 10.81 0.10
CA SER A 85 -0.14 12.17 0.61
C SER A 85 1.18 12.74 0.07
N VAL A 86 2.17 11.91 -0.19
CA VAL A 86 3.45 12.31 -0.78
C VAL A 86 3.45 12.27 -2.31
N GLY A 87 2.31 12.01 -2.94
CA GLY A 87 2.13 12.08 -4.39
C GLY A 87 2.27 10.74 -5.12
N THR A 88 2.48 9.66 -4.41
CA THR A 88 2.67 8.34 -5.02
C THR A 88 1.33 7.71 -5.38
N PRO A 89 1.13 7.25 -6.62
CA PRO A 89 -0.03 6.46 -7.00
C PRO A 89 -0.17 5.21 -6.13
N VAL A 90 -1.40 4.84 -5.78
CA VAL A 90 -1.63 3.68 -4.90
C VAL A 90 -2.39 2.58 -5.64
N ILE A 91 -1.92 1.36 -5.46
CA ILE A 91 -2.56 0.12 -5.91
C ILE A 91 -2.97 -0.62 -4.64
N VAL A 92 -4.27 -0.77 -4.41
CA VAL A 92 -4.81 -1.39 -3.19
C VAL A 92 -5.69 -2.58 -3.54
N SER A 93 -5.84 -3.52 -2.62
CA SER A 93 -6.79 -4.62 -2.83
C SER A 93 -8.23 -4.12 -2.81
N HIS A 94 -9.07 -4.71 -3.65
CA HIS A 94 -10.52 -4.49 -3.64
C HIS A 94 -11.18 -5.29 -2.52
N ALA A 95 -10.75 -5.03 -1.27
CA ALA A 95 -11.16 -5.79 -0.09
C ALA A 95 -11.34 -4.91 1.14
N ALA A 96 -12.21 -5.34 2.03
CA ALA A 96 -12.51 -4.73 3.33
C ALA A 96 -12.83 -3.22 3.20
N SER A 97 -12.17 -2.37 4.00
CA SER A 97 -12.41 -0.92 4.03
C SER A 97 -11.78 -0.14 2.87
N LEU A 98 -10.83 -0.73 2.13
CA LEU A 98 -10.04 0.02 1.15
C LEU A 98 -10.88 0.68 0.04
N PRO A 99 -11.91 0.02 -0.55
CA PRO A 99 -12.78 0.68 -1.52
C PRO A 99 -13.56 1.88 -0.94
N GLU A 100 -13.99 1.80 0.33
CA GLU A 100 -14.67 2.90 1.02
C GLU A 100 -13.74 4.10 1.21
N ILE A 101 -12.48 3.84 1.56
CA ILE A 101 -11.49 4.89 1.86
C ILE A 101 -10.99 5.57 0.61
N PHE A 102 -10.60 4.81 -0.41
CA PHE A 102 -9.92 5.34 -1.60
C PHE A 102 -10.89 5.67 -2.75
N GLY A 103 -12.08 5.07 -2.78
CA GLY A 103 -13.07 5.33 -3.83
C GLY A 103 -12.47 5.12 -5.22
N THR A 104 -12.55 6.12 -6.07
CA THR A 104 -11.99 6.09 -7.44
C THR A 104 -10.58 6.70 -7.56
N ALA A 105 -9.96 7.07 -6.43
CA ALA A 105 -8.63 7.69 -6.41
C ALA A 105 -7.46 6.68 -6.29
N ALA A 106 -7.74 5.39 -6.34
CA ALA A 106 -6.76 4.32 -6.31
C ALA A 106 -6.97 3.33 -7.46
N HIS A 107 -5.92 2.63 -7.83
CA HIS A 107 -6.02 1.43 -8.66
C HIS A 107 -6.36 0.22 -7.78
N TYR A 108 -7.16 -0.70 -8.30
CA TYR A 108 -7.61 -1.86 -7.54
C TYR A 108 -7.09 -3.17 -8.11
N ILE A 109 -6.78 -4.10 -7.21
CA ILE A 109 -6.38 -5.47 -7.51
C ILE A 109 -7.18 -6.45 -6.65
N GLU A 110 -7.33 -7.67 -7.13
CA GLU A 110 -7.86 -8.78 -6.35
C GLU A 110 -6.72 -9.39 -5.51
N PRO A 111 -6.90 -9.54 -4.19
CA PRO A 111 -5.83 -10.00 -3.28
C PRO A 111 -5.46 -11.48 -3.48
N ASP A 112 -6.26 -12.25 -4.17
CA ASP A 112 -6.02 -13.65 -4.53
C ASP A 112 -5.52 -13.83 -5.97
N ASN A 113 -5.50 -12.76 -6.79
CA ASN A 113 -5.07 -12.80 -8.17
C ASN A 113 -3.86 -11.87 -8.44
N PRO A 114 -2.62 -12.38 -8.41
CA PRO A 114 -1.41 -11.62 -8.71
C PRO A 114 -1.11 -11.48 -10.22
N ARG A 115 -1.94 -12.04 -11.10
CA ARG A 115 -1.76 -11.97 -12.56
C ARG A 115 -2.24 -10.62 -13.08
N VAL A 116 -1.46 -9.58 -12.82
CA VAL A 116 -1.76 -8.21 -13.21
C VAL A 116 -0.56 -7.60 -13.94
N ASP A 117 -0.83 -6.89 -15.03
CA ASP A 117 0.13 -6.03 -15.70
C ASP A 117 0.12 -4.67 -14.98
N ILE A 118 1.17 -4.40 -14.20
CA ILE A 118 1.26 -3.20 -13.35
C ILE A 118 1.34 -1.92 -14.19
N GLU A 119 2.06 -1.92 -15.31
CA GLU A 119 2.17 -0.75 -16.17
C GLU A 119 0.82 -0.41 -16.81
N LYS A 120 0.12 -1.43 -17.29
CA LYS A 120 -1.20 -1.26 -17.89
C LYS A 120 -2.25 -0.84 -16.86
N LEU A 121 -2.14 -1.30 -15.62
CA LEU A 121 -3.00 -0.88 -14.54
C LEU A 121 -2.77 0.59 -14.21
N LEU A 122 -1.51 1.03 -14.07
CA LEU A 122 -1.15 2.41 -13.78
C LEU A 122 -1.47 3.40 -14.92
N ALA A 123 -1.59 2.90 -16.15
CA ALA A 123 -2.02 3.73 -17.28
C ALA A 123 -3.53 4.04 -17.28
N GLN A 124 -4.32 3.38 -16.44
CA GLN A 124 -5.75 3.68 -16.31
C GLN A 124 -5.94 4.96 -15.51
N PRO A 125 -6.91 5.81 -15.89
CA PRO A 125 -7.17 7.03 -15.13
C PRO A 125 -7.79 6.71 -13.76
N VAL A 126 -7.38 7.46 -12.75
CA VAL A 126 -7.99 7.52 -11.43
C VAL A 126 -8.41 8.95 -11.11
N SER A 127 -9.31 9.13 -10.15
CA SER A 127 -9.72 10.47 -9.70
C SER A 127 -8.58 11.16 -8.92
N GLU A 128 -8.70 12.46 -8.75
CA GLU A 128 -7.80 13.25 -7.91
C GLU A 128 -7.82 12.76 -6.46
N LYS A 129 -6.67 12.82 -5.80
CA LYS A 129 -6.45 12.33 -4.43
C LYS A 129 -6.89 13.31 -3.34
N GLU A 130 -6.93 14.60 -3.68
CA GLU A 130 -7.21 15.66 -2.72
C GLU A 130 -8.54 15.47 -1.96
N PRO A 131 -9.65 15.05 -2.61
CA PRO A 131 -10.89 14.77 -1.90
C PRO A 131 -10.78 13.60 -0.90
N VAL A 132 -9.93 12.61 -1.18
CA VAL A 132 -9.68 11.49 -0.25
C VAL A 132 -8.88 12.00 0.95
N LEU A 133 -7.77 12.69 0.71
CA LEU A 133 -6.89 13.21 1.76
C LEU A 133 -7.62 14.22 2.67
N ALA A 134 -8.49 15.07 2.12
CA ALA A 134 -9.25 16.07 2.88
C ALA A 134 -10.27 15.47 3.86
N ARG A 135 -10.70 14.21 3.64
CA ARG A 135 -11.66 13.53 4.55
C ARG A 135 -11.01 13.09 5.86
N TYR A 136 -9.70 12.80 5.85
CA TYR A 136 -9.00 12.16 6.96
C TYR A 136 -7.95 13.10 7.56
N SER A 137 -8.18 13.53 8.80
CA SER A 137 -7.30 14.41 9.56
C SER A 137 -7.35 13.99 11.02
N TRP A 138 -6.19 13.89 11.64
CA TRP A 138 -6.08 13.58 13.05
C TRP A 138 -6.75 14.66 13.93
N GLU A 139 -6.64 15.93 13.52
CA GLU A 139 -7.25 17.06 14.22
C GLU A 139 -8.77 16.93 14.22
N LYS A 140 -9.38 16.71 13.05
CA LYS A 140 -10.84 16.53 12.93
C LYS A 140 -11.33 15.31 13.72
N SER A 141 -10.58 14.20 13.68
CA SER A 141 -10.93 13.01 14.44
C SER A 141 -10.87 13.25 15.95
N ALA A 142 -9.86 13.97 16.42
CA ALA A 142 -9.72 14.35 17.84
C ALA A 142 -10.84 15.31 18.27
N GLU A 143 -11.18 16.30 17.45
CA GLU A 143 -12.30 17.24 17.72
C GLU A 143 -13.64 16.51 17.82
N GLN A 144 -13.92 15.60 16.90
CA GLN A 144 -15.14 14.78 16.93
C GLN A 144 -15.21 13.93 18.20
N LEU A 145 -14.12 13.23 18.54
CA LEU A 145 -14.07 12.43 19.76
C LEU A 145 -14.28 13.29 21.00
N LEU A 146 -13.63 14.46 21.08
CA LEU A 146 -13.77 15.38 22.19
C LEU A 146 -15.20 15.93 22.33
N SER A 147 -15.88 16.20 21.21
CA SER A 147 -17.29 16.60 21.22
C SER A 147 -18.16 15.52 21.82
N LEU A 148 -18.02 14.28 21.36
CA LEU A 148 -18.79 13.15 21.89
C LEU A 148 -18.57 12.89 23.38
N LEU A 149 -17.35 13.11 23.88
CA LEU A 149 -17.02 12.97 25.31
C LEU A 149 -17.59 14.08 26.18
N LYS A 150 -17.86 15.27 25.62
CA LYS A 150 -18.46 16.40 26.35
C LYS A 150 -20.00 16.37 26.37
N GLU A 151 -20.62 15.65 25.44
CA GLU A 151 -22.07 15.49 25.35
C GLU A 151 -22.63 14.43 26.32
N ASN A 152 -21.76 13.66 26.98
CA ASN A 152 -22.08 12.67 28.02
C ASN A 152 -21.59 13.13 29.39
#